data_aa5ba87d8f1909ae320c4707b7363961
#
_entry.id   aa5ba87d8f1909ae320c4707b7363961
#
_cell.length_a   1.000
_cell.length_b   1.000
_cell.length_c   1.000
_cell.angle_alpha   90.00
_cell.angle_beta   90.00
_cell.angle_gamma   90.00
#
_symmetry.space_group_name_H-M   'P 1'
#
loop_
_entity.id
_entity.type
_entity.pdbx_description
1 polymer ?
#
loop_
_entity_poly.entity_id
_entity_poly.type
_entity_poly.pdbx_seq_one_letter_code
_entity_poly.pdbx_strand_id
1 'polypeptide(L)'
;MLHQRAEREPVDRVFHALADPNRRGIVERLSLGPATVSELAEPLPMSLSAVVQHLEVLQVSGLVSSEKVGRVRTCRIEPAALRPVERWIGARRSSWESRLDRLGEYLAEGNDEPKRRTR
;
A
#
# COMPACT_ATOMS: atom_id res chain seq x y z
N MET A 1 3.52 9.56 21.84
CA MET A 1 3.31 10.47 20.69
C MET A 1 4.41 10.40 19.65
N LEU A 2 5.68 10.57 20.04
CA LEU A 2 6.79 10.47 19.10
C LEU A 2 6.88 9.10 18.46
N HIS A 3 6.65 8.05 19.24
CA HIS A 3 6.67 6.68 18.75
C HIS A 3 5.58 6.43 17.70
N GLN A 4 4.36 6.91 17.95
CA GLN A 4 3.27 6.79 17.00
C GLN A 4 3.53 7.57 15.71
N ARG A 5 4.14 8.75 15.82
CA ARG A 5 4.51 9.56 14.66
C ARG A 5 5.53 8.84 13.80
N ALA A 6 6.56 8.23 14.42
CA ALA A 6 7.59 7.49 13.70
C ALA A 6 7.03 6.29 12.93
N GLU A 7 6.00 5.63 13.48
CA GLU A 7 5.33 4.52 12.80
C GLU A 7 4.39 4.99 11.70
N ARG A 8 3.73 6.15 11.89
CA ARG A 8 2.75 6.68 10.94
C ARG A 8 3.39 7.24 9.67
N GLU A 9 4.56 7.87 9.79
CA GLU A 9 5.20 8.52 8.65
C GLU A 9 5.46 7.58 7.47
N PRO A 10 6.02 6.38 7.68
CA PRO A 10 6.21 5.45 6.57
C PRO A 10 4.89 5.01 5.93
N VAL A 11 3.87 4.75 6.74
CA VAL A 11 2.54 4.36 6.26
C VAL A 11 1.92 5.50 5.44
N ASP A 12 1.97 6.72 5.97
CA ASP A 12 1.39 7.90 5.32
C ASP A 12 2.06 8.18 3.98
N ARG A 13 3.37 8.04 3.91
CA ARG A 13 4.11 8.27 2.66
C ARG A 13 3.74 7.27 1.59
N VAL A 14 3.59 6.00 1.97
CA VAL A 14 3.20 4.96 1.03
C VAL A 14 1.77 5.19 0.54
N PHE A 15 0.84 5.49 1.43
CA PHE A 15 -0.53 5.79 1.03
C PHE A 15 -0.60 7.01 0.13
N HIS A 16 0.15 8.06 0.46
CA HIS A 16 0.21 9.26 -0.39
C HIS A 16 0.72 8.90 -1.79
N ALA A 17 1.81 8.13 -1.86
CA ALA A 17 2.39 7.73 -3.13
C ALA A 17 1.42 6.90 -3.96
N LEU A 18 0.66 6.00 -3.33
CA LEU A 18 -0.28 5.13 -4.02
C LEU A 18 -1.65 5.75 -4.26
N ALA A 19 -1.89 6.98 -3.79
CA ALA A 19 -3.16 7.66 -3.99
C ALA A 19 -3.40 8.08 -5.45
N ASP A 20 -2.34 8.22 -6.22
CA ASP A 20 -2.41 8.66 -7.62
C ASP A 20 -2.42 7.45 -8.55
N PRO A 21 -3.38 7.33 -9.49
CA PRO A 21 -3.46 6.18 -10.39
C PRO A 21 -2.24 6.04 -11.30
N ASN A 22 -1.61 7.15 -11.71
CA ASN A 22 -0.41 7.09 -12.54
C ASN A 22 0.77 6.48 -11.74
N ARG A 23 0.89 6.85 -10.48
CA ARG A 23 1.93 6.28 -9.63
C ARG A 23 1.68 4.80 -9.37
N ARG A 24 0.42 4.39 -9.17
CA ARG A 24 0.10 2.96 -9.06
C ARG A 24 0.46 2.21 -10.34
N GLY A 25 0.22 2.79 -11.49
CA GLY A 25 0.61 2.20 -12.78
C GLY A 25 2.12 1.99 -12.90
N ILE A 26 2.90 2.95 -12.41
CA ILE A 26 4.37 2.82 -12.38
C ILE A 26 4.78 1.66 -11.47
N VAL A 27 4.20 1.57 -10.29
CA VAL A 27 4.47 0.47 -9.35
C VAL A 27 4.11 -0.88 -9.97
N GLU A 28 2.96 -0.98 -10.62
CA GLU A 28 2.53 -2.19 -11.30
C GLU A 28 3.54 -2.61 -12.39
N ARG A 29 3.98 -1.64 -13.17
CA ARG A 29 4.99 -1.90 -14.21
C ARG A 29 6.31 -2.40 -13.61
N LEU A 30 6.77 -1.76 -12.53
CA LEU A 30 8.01 -2.14 -11.87
C LEU A 30 7.91 -3.48 -11.14
N SER A 31 6.70 -3.93 -10.83
CA SER A 31 6.47 -5.26 -10.27
C SER A 31 6.81 -6.37 -11.25
N LEU A 32 6.85 -6.06 -12.53
CA LEU A 32 7.25 -7.01 -13.59
C LEU A 32 8.77 -7.06 -13.77
N GLY A 33 9.50 -6.09 -13.24
CA GLY A 33 10.94 -6.01 -13.33
C GLY A 33 11.41 -4.58 -13.44
N PRO A 34 12.72 -4.32 -13.26
CA PRO A 34 13.29 -3.00 -13.39
C PRO A 34 12.99 -2.36 -14.74
N ALA A 35 12.91 -1.04 -14.77
CA ALA A 35 12.69 -0.30 -16.01
C ALA A 35 13.38 1.05 -15.92
N THR A 36 13.80 1.57 -17.08
CA THR A 36 14.36 2.90 -17.15
C THR A 36 13.26 3.95 -17.08
N VAL A 37 13.64 5.18 -16.76
CA VAL A 37 12.68 6.30 -16.74
C VAL A 37 12.00 6.44 -18.11
N SER A 38 12.75 6.30 -19.18
CA SER A 38 12.22 6.39 -20.56
C SER A 38 11.20 5.29 -20.84
N GLU A 39 11.48 4.07 -20.40
CA GLU A 39 10.55 2.96 -20.56
C GLU A 39 9.27 3.18 -19.79
N LEU A 40 9.37 3.75 -18.58
CA LEU A 40 8.20 4.07 -17.77
C LEU A 40 7.36 5.19 -18.38
N ALA A 41 8.01 6.16 -19.00
CA ALA A 41 7.34 7.32 -19.59
C ALA A 41 6.62 6.99 -20.90
N GLU A 42 7.13 6.04 -21.66
CA GLU A 42 6.64 5.73 -23.01
C GLU A 42 5.13 5.50 -23.10
N PRO A 43 4.52 4.64 -22.27
CA PRO A 43 3.08 4.39 -22.35
C PRO A 43 2.23 5.46 -21.66
N LEU A 44 2.80 6.43 -20.97
CA LEU A 44 2.05 7.39 -20.19
C LEU A 44 1.74 8.66 -20.99
N PRO A 45 0.50 9.17 -20.96
CA PRO A 45 0.11 10.37 -21.68
C PRO A 45 0.51 11.64 -20.91
N MET A 46 1.77 11.77 -20.55
CA MET A 46 2.27 12.90 -19.78
C MET A 46 3.71 13.20 -20.15
N SER A 47 4.19 14.37 -19.77
CA SER A 47 5.57 14.77 -20.05
C SER A 47 6.57 13.95 -19.24
N LEU A 48 7.80 13.87 -19.73
CA LEU A 48 8.89 13.22 -19.02
C LEU A 48 9.07 13.85 -17.62
N SER A 49 8.99 15.18 -17.56
CA SER A 49 9.14 15.90 -16.30
C SER A 49 8.05 15.50 -15.28
N ALA A 50 6.82 15.27 -15.73
CA ALA A 50 5.75 14.79 -14.87
C ALA A 50 6.03 13.36 -14.36
N VAL A 51 6.55 12.50 -15.21
CA VAL A 51 6.95 11.13 -14.82
C VAL A 51 8.04 11.19 -13.75
N VAL A 52 9.04 12.07 -13.93
CA VAL A 52 10.11 12.26 -12.95
C VAL A 52 9.56 12.72 -11.61
N GLN A 53 8.58 13.63 -11.60
CA GLN A 53 7.92 14.08 -10.36
C GLN A 53 7.18 12.94 -9.66
N HIS A 54 6.48 12.10 -10.39
CA HIS A 54 5.83 10.92 -9.84
C HIS A 54 6.85 9.94 -9.25
N LEU A 55 7.96 9.75 -9.93
CA LEU A 55 9.04 8.90 -9.44
C LEU A 55 9.67 9.44 -8.16
N GLU A 56 9.81 10.76 -8.03
CA GLU A 56 10.31 11.38 -6.81
C GLU A 56 9.41 11.07 -5.60
N VAL A 57 8.10 11.16 -5.78
CA VAL A 57 7.14 10.83 -4.73
C VAL A 57 7.28 9.36 -4.34
N LEU A 58 7.40 8.47 -5.32
CA LEU A 58 7.57 7.04 -5.08
C LEU A 58 8.90 6.74 -4.38
N GLN A 59 9.96 7.45 -4.73
CA GLN A 59 11.27 7.29 -4.08
C GLN A 59 11.25 7.77 -2.62
N VAL A 60 10.61 8.89 -2.36
CA VAL A 60 10.45 9.41 -0.99
C VAL A 60 9.68 8.43 -0.12
N SER A 61 8.70 7.75 -0.69
CA SER A 61 7.93 6.73 0.04
C SER A 61 8.71 5.46 0.31
N GLY A 62 9.84 5.27 -0.37
CA GLY A 62 10.63 4.05 -0.29
C GLY A 62 10.15 2.93 -1.19
N LEU A 63 9.02 3.10 -1.89
CA LEU A 63 8.49 2.07 -2.80
C LEU A 63 9.36 1.82 -4.01
N VAL A 64 10.09 2.85 -4.44
CA VAL A 64 10.94 2.79 -5.64
C VAL A 64 12.33 3.27 -5.27
N SER A 65 13.33 2.57 -5.76
CA SER A 65 14.72 3.04 -5.76
C SER A 65 15.16 3.23 -7.19
N SER A 66 16.19 4.02 -7.40
CA SER A 66 16.77 4.20 -8.72
C SER A 66 18.27 4.25 -8.65
N GLU A 67 18.90 3.80 -9.73
CA GLU A 67 20.33 3.82 -9.89
C GLU A 67 20.66 4.42 -11.25
N LYS A 68 21.57 5.38 -11.26
CA LYS A 68 22.00 6.01 -12.50
C LYS A 68 23.35 5.45 -12.89
N VAL A 69 23.40 4.86 -14.08
CA VAL A 69 24.65 4.36 -14.68
C VAL A 69 24.83 5.11 -15.99
N GLY A 70 25.85 5.97 -16.05
CA GLY A 70 26.04 6.85 -17.19
C GLY A 70 24.88 7.84 -17.29
N ARG A 71 24.17 7.82 -18.41
CA ARG A 71 23.01 8.69 -18.67
C ARG A 71 21.68 8.00 -18.40
N VAL A 72 21.73 6.73 -18.01
CA VAL A 72 20.54 5.91 -17.86
C VAL A 72 20.20 5.75 -16.38
N ARG A 73 18.96 6.07 -16.03
CA ARG A 73 18.44 5.86 -14.68
C ARG A 73 17.47 4.68 -14.71
N THR A 74 17.79 3.65 -13.96
CA THR A 74 16.97 2.45 -13.84
C THR A 74 16.25 2.45 -12.51
N CYS A 75 14.95 2.23 -12.54
CA CYS A 75 14.09 2.20 -11.37
C CYS A 75 13.74 0.77 -11.01
N ARG A 76 13.56 0.51 -9.71
CA ARG A 76 13.21 -0.81 -9.17
C ARG A 76 12.17 -0.65 -8.08
N ILE A 77 11.30 -1.64 -7.96
CA ILE A 77 10.38 -1.72 -6.84
C ILE A 77 11.14 -2.19 -5.59
N GLU A 78 10.77 -1.64 -4.44
CA GLU A 78 11.29 -2.05 -3.14
C GLU A 78 10.13 -2.60 -2.30
N PRO A 79 9.87 -3.90 -2.36
CA PRO A 79 8.71 -4.48 -1.69
C PRO A 79 8.70 -4.29 -0.18
N ALA A 80 9.87 -4.17 0.44
CA ALA A 80 9.99 -3.97 1.88
C ALA A 80 9.26 -2.72 2.37
N ALA A 81 9.11 -1.71 1.51
CA ALA A 81 8.40 -0.48 1.86
C ALA A 81 6.91 -0.70 2.09
N LEU A 82 6.35 -1.82 1.63
CA LEU A 82 4.96 -2.15 1.86
C LEU A 82 4.70 -2.76 3.25
N ARG A 83 5.73 -3.22 3.94
CA ARG A 83 5.56 -3.88 5.24
C ARG A 83 4.82 -3.04 6.28
N PRO A 84 5.12 -1.75 6.46
CA PRO A 84 4.36 -0.95 7.42
C PRO A 84 2.88 -0.86 7.07
N VAL A 85 2.56 -0.76 5.78
CA VAL A 85 1.17 -0.72 5.30
C VAL A 85 0.48 -2.06 5.54
N GLU A 86 1.16 -3.16 5.24
CA GLU A 86 0.64 -4.50 5.47
C GLU A 86 0.34 -4.72 6.95
N ARG A 87 1.23 -4.29 7.84
CA ARG A 87 1.01 -4.38 9.29
C ARG A 87 -0.17 -3.53 9.73
N TRP A 88 -0.28 -2.32 9.20
CA TRP A 88 -1.38 -1.43 9.52
C TRP A 88 -2.73 -2.02 9.10
N ILE A 89 -2.80 -2.52 7.85
CA ILE A 89 -4.01 -3.15 7.31
C ILE A 89 -4.34 -4.42 8.11
N GLY A 90 -3.32 -5.24 8.39
CA GLY A 90 -3.49 -6.48 9.14
C GLY A 90 -4.05 -6.24 10.54
N ALA A 91 -3.57 -5.21 11.23
CA ALA A 91 -4.07 -4.84 12.55
C ALA A 91 -5.54 -4.40 12.49
N ARG A 92 -5.94 -3.66 11.45
CA ARG A 92 -7.35 -3.23 11.28
C ARG A 92 -8.23 -4.43 10.96
N ARG A 93 -7.77 -5.29 10.07
CA ARG A 93 -8.51 -6.50 9.70
C ARG A 93 -8.74 -7.40 10.91
N SER A 94 -7.71 -7.69 11.69
CA SER A 94 -7.82 -8.52 12.89
C SER A 94 -8.81 -7.93 13.88
N SER A 95 -8.78 -6.61 14.09
CA SER A 95 -9.72 -5.94 14.98
C SER A 95 -11.17 -6.07 14.50
N TRP A 96 -11.38 -5.87 13.19
CA TRP A 96 -12.72 -5.99 12.61
C TRP A 96 -13.23 -7.43 12.65
N GLU A 97 -12.39 -8.39 12.30
CA GLU A 97 -12.74 -9.81 12.33
C GLU A 97 -13.12 -10.25 13.75
N SER A 98 -12.37 -9.84 14.76
CA SER A 98 -12.67 -10.15 16.15
C SER A 98 -14.01 -9.57 16.58
N ARG A 99 -14.30 -8.34 16.19
CA ARG A 99 -15.58 -7.69 16.52
C ARG A 99 -16.75 -8.37 15.83
N LEU A 100 -16.58 -8.74 14.57
CA LEU A 100 -17.62 -9.44 13.81
C LEU A 100 -17.87 -10.84 14.37
N ASP A 101 -16.82 -11.53 14.75
CA ASP A 101 -16.93 -12.85 15.38
C ASP A 101 -17.70 -12.77 16.70
N ARG A 102 -17.37 -11.78 17.55
CA ARG A 102 -18.10 -11.59 18.81
C ARG A 102 -19.55 -11.23 18.59
N LEU A 103 -19.84 -10.40 17.60
CA LEU A 103 -21.21 -10.06 17.25
C LEU A 103 -21.96 -11.29 16.75
N GLY A 104 -21.31 -12.10 15.90
CA GLY A 104 -21.89 -13.35 15.40
C GLY A 104 -22.22 -14.32 16.53
N GLU A 105 -21.31 -14.49 17.49
CA GLU A 105 -21.53 -15.32 18.67
C GLU A 105 -22.70 -14.80 19.51
N TYR A 106 -22.74 -13.50 19.74
CA TYR A 106 -23.82 -12.88 20.49
C TYR A 106 -25.17 -13.09 19.82
N LEU A 107 -25.25 -12.91 18.51
CA LEU A 107 -26.48 -13.10 17.74
C LEU A 107 -26.89 -14.58 17.73
N ALA A 108 -25.94 -15.49 17.64
CA ALA A 108 -26.20 -16.91 17.65
C ALA A 108 -26.77 -17.36 19.01
N GLU A 109 -26.21 -16.86 20.10
CA GLU A 109 -26.72 -17.13 21.46
C GLU A 109 -28.14 -16.60 21.64
N GLY A 110 -28.37 -15.37 21.17
CA GLY A 110 -29.72 -14.76 21.25
C GLY A 110 -30.74 -15.53 20.44
N ASN A 111 -30.36 -16.09 19.33
CA ASN A 111 -31.26 -16.88 18.49
C ASN A 111 -31.48 -18.28 19.03
N ASP A 112 -30.49 -18.86 19.68
CA ASP A 112 -30.56 -20.20 20.21
C ASP A 112 -31.44 -20.28 21.47
N GLU A 113 -31.43 -19.25 22.30
CA GLU A 113 -32.23 -19.23 23.55
C GLU A 113 -33.70 -19.52 23.36
N PRO A 114 -34.41 -18.85 22.43
CA PRO A 114 -35.82 -19.16 22.23
C PRO A 114 -36.07 -20.60 21.82
N LYS A 115 -35.19 -21.17 21.00
CA LYS A 115 -35.32 -22.58 20.60
C LYS A 115 -35.11 -23.53 21.74
N ARG A 116 -34.17 -23.25 22.64
CA ARG A 116 -33.91 -24.05 23.81
C ARG A 116 -35.09 -24.04 24.77
N ARG A 117 -35.73 -22.90 24.94
CA ARG A 117 -36.89 -22.75 25.82
C ARG A 117 -38.11 -23.49 25.31
N THR A 118 -38.24 -23.65 24.03
CA THR A 118 -39.38 -24.33 23.44
C THR A 118 -39.26 -25.85 23.50
N ARG A 119 -38.10 -26.37 23.87
CA ARG A 119 -37.91 -27.80 24.09
C ARG A 119 -38.15 -28.15 25.53
#